data_9c183ec307604c912b2c4e1d49279045
#
_entry.id   9c183ec307604c912b2c4e1d49279045
#
_cell.length_a   1.000
_cell.length_b   1.000
_cell.length_c   1.000
_cell.angle_alpha   90.00
_cell.angle_beta   90.00
_cell.angle_gamma   90.00
#
_symmetry.space_group_name_H-M   'P 1'
#
loop_
_entity.id
_entity.type
_entity.pdbx_description
1 polymer ?
#
loop_
_entity_poly.entity_id
_entity_poly.type
_entity_poly.pdbx_seq_one_letter_code
_entity_poly.pdbx_strand_id
1 'polypeptide(L)'
;MNAERSAAASSASDGARFRQVLGHFPTGVTVVTAGTEEGPVGLCVGSFTSVSLHPPLVAFCAGHSSTSYPLIEAAGHFCVNILAEDQEEIARTFAEKGDNKFSGIGWRPSVVTRAPVINDVLAWIDCEIGAIHEAGDHWIVIGRVLDLEIGHEGGPLVFFRGGFGRYSS
;
A
#
# COMPACT_ATOMS: atom_id res chain seq x y z
N MET A 1 9.47 -9.13 37.75
CA MET A 1 9.73 -10.12 36.67
C MET A 1 8.50 -10.89 36.20
N ASN A 2 7.55 -11.29 37.06
CA ASN A 2 6.32 -12.01 36.63
C ASN A 2 5.23 -11.10 36.03
N ALA A 3 5.08 -9.85 36.48
CA ALA A 3 4.04 -8.93 35.99
C ALA A 3 4.33 -8.43 34.56
N GLU A 4 5.56 -8.18 34.22
CA GLU A 4 5.96 -7.74 32.86
C GLU A 4 5.83 -8.86 31.83
N ARG A 5 6.12 -10.12 32.20
CA ARG A 5 5.88 -11.28 31.34
C ARG A 5 4.38 -11.55 31.12
N SER A 6 3.54 -11.29 32.12
CA SER A 6 2.08 -11.45 32.01
C SER A 6 1.48 -10.35 31.11
N ALA A 7 1.92 -9.11 31.25
CA ALA A 7 1.48 -7.98 30.41
C ALA A 7 1.90 -8.17 28.93
N ALA A 8 3.13 -8.62 28.70
CA ALA A 8 3.63 -8.89 27.33
C ALA A 8 2.88 -10.07 26.66
N ALA A 9 2.55 -11.12 27.41
CA ALA A 9 1.77 -12.24 26.90
C ALA A 9 0.30 -11.84 26.60
N SER A 10 -0.30 -10.97 27.44
CA SER A 10 -1.62 -10.40 27.20
C SER A 10 -1.64 -9.53 25.94
N SER A 11 -0.67 -8.64 25.77
CA SER A 11 -0.58 -7.76 24.59
C SER A 11 -0.35 -8.54 23.26
N ALA A 12 0.40 -9.63 23.30
CA ALA A 12 0.62 -10.49 22.12
C ALA A 12 -0.65 -11.26 21.74
N SER A 13 -1.42 -11.75 22.73
CA SER A 13 -2.72 -12.39 22.50
C SER A 13 -3.74 -11.40 21.96
N ASP A 14 -3.74 -10.17 22.45
CA ASP A 14 -4.63 -9.09 21.98
C ASP A 14 -4.31 -8.68 20.55
N GLY A 15 -3.02 -8.57 20.18
CA GLY A 15 -2.61 -8.28 18.81
C GLY A 15 -2.96 -9.41 17.82
N ALA A 16 -2.87 -10.68 18.23
CA ALA A 16 -3.28 -11.81 17.40
C ALA A 16 -4.80 -11.82 17.16
N ARG A 17 -5.59 -11.61 18.23
CA ARG A 17 -7.05 -11.51 18.16
C ARG A 17 -7.49 -10.32 17.29
N PHE A 18 -6.83 -9.17 17.43
CA PHE A 18 -7.09 -7.98 16.62
C PHE A 18 -6.90 -8.28 15.13
N ARG A 19 -5.75 -8.85 14.73
CA ARG A 19 -5.50 -9.25 13.33
C ARG A 19 -6.50 -10.28 12.83
N GLN A 20 -6.89 -11.25 13.66
CA GLN A 20 -7.88 -12.26 13.30
C GLN A 20 -9.24 -11.62 13.00
N VAL A 21 -9.72 -10.70 13.84
CA VAL A 21 -11.00 -10.01 13.64
C VAL A 21 -10.94 -9.12 12.40
N LEU A 22 -9.92 -8.28 12.29
CA LEU A 22 -9.78 -7.35 11.14
C LEU A 22 -9.52 -8.09 9.83
N GLY A 23 -8.93 -9.28 9.87
CA GLY A 23 -8.78 -10.13 8.68
C GLY A 23 -10.11 -10.54 8.04
N HIS A 24 -11.25 -10.39 8.74
CA HIS A 24 -12.58 -10.63 8.15
C HIS A 24 -13.12 -9.43 7.36
N PHE A 25 -12.40 -8.31 7.36
CA PHE A 25 -12.68 -7.19 6.49
C PHE A 25 -11.89 -7.35 5.17
N PRO A 26 -12.55 -7.68 4.05
CA PRO A 26 -11.86 -7.82 2.77
C PRO A 26 -11.39 -6.46 2.28
N THR A 27 -10.18 -6.40 1.75
CA THR A 27 -9.63 -5.18 1.15
C THR A 27 -9.22 -5.42 -0.28
N GLY A 28 -9.21 -4.38 -1.11
CA GLY A 28 -8.43 -4.38 -2.32
C GLY A 28 -6.93 -4.43 -1.98
N VAL A 29 -6.12 -4.74 -2.98
CA VAL A 29 -4.67 -4.79 -2.86
C VAL A 29 -4.07 -3.71 -3.75
N THR A 30 -3.23 -2.84 -3.17
CA THR A 30 -2.56 -1.78 -3.90
C THR A 30 -1.07 -1.80 -3.66
N VAL A 31 -0.29 -1.36 -4.65
CA VAL A 31 1.13 -1.06 -4.50
C VAL A 31 1.33 0.44 -4.60
N VAL A 32 1.84 1.04 -3.53
CA VAL A 32 2.23 2.45 -3.50
C VAL A 32 3.68 2.55 -3.93
N THR A 33 3.96 3.33 -4.96
CA THR A 33 5.28 3.46 -5.58
C THR A 33 5.76 4.91 -5.59
N ALA A 34 7.06 5.12 -5.57
CA ALA A 34 7.68 6.43 -5.80
C ALA A 34 8.99 6.29 -6.61
N GLY A 35 9.31 7.32 -7.36
CA GLY A 35 10.62 7.47 -8.00
C GLY A 35 11.58 8.19 -7.06
N THR A 36 12.80 7.64 -6.88
CA THR A 36 13.86 8.27 -6.10
C THR A 36 15.12 8.41 -6.95
N GLU A 37 16.13 9.14 -6.47
CA GLU A 37 17.43 9.26 -7.15
C GLU A 37 18.14 7.90 -7.28
N GLU A 38 17.91 6.97 -6.35
CA GLU A 38 18.50 5.64 -6.34
C GLU A 38 17.70 4.60 -7.15
N GLY A 39 16.51 4.99 -7.64
CA GLY A 39 15.63 4.13 -8.42
C GLY A 39 14.20 4.06 -7.86
N PRO A 40 13.35 3.19 -8.44
CA PRO A 40 11.98 3.04 -8.01
C PRO A 40 11.87 2.28 -6.68
N VAL A 41 10.96 2.74 -5.82
CA VAL A 41 10.63 2.10 -4.55
C VAL A 41 9.13 1.84 -4.44
N GLY A 42 8.73 0.89 -3.61
CA GLY A 42 7.31 0.61 -3.40
C GLY A 42 7.01 -0.28 -2.21
N LEU A 43 5.75 -0.25 -1.78
CA LEU A 43 5.20 -1.13 -0.73
C LEU A 43 3.77 -1.55 -1.07
N CYS A 44 3.42 -2.76 -0.70
CA CYS A 44 2.05 -3.27 -0.81
C CYS A 44 1.23 -2.85 0.41
N VAL A 45 0.02 -2.34 0.19
CA VAL A 45 -0.91 -1.95 1.26
C VAL A 45 -2.34 -2.41 0.95
N GLY A 46 -3.07 -2.82 1.99
CA GLY A 46 -4.51 -3.06 1.94
C GLY A 46 -5.33 -1.93 2.60
N SER A 47 -4.66 -0.89 3.06
CA SER A 47 -5.27 0.22 3.82
C SER A 47 -5.66 1.42 2.96
N PHE A 48 -5.56 1.29 1.64
CA PHE A 48 -5.89 2.39 0.72
C PHE A 48 -7.39 2.73 0.76
N THR A 49 -7.69 4.04 0.78
CA THR A 49 -9.08 4.55 0.74
C THR A 49 -9.16 5.94 0.09
N SER A 50 -10.33 6.25 -0.48
CA SER A 50 -10.68 7.62 -0.83
C SER A 50 -11.01 8.42 0.44
N VAL A 51 -10.67 9.71 0.47
CA VAL A 51 -10.89 10.61 1.62
C VAL A 51 -11.84 11.75 1.25
N SER A 52 -11.62 12.42 0.11
CA SER A 52 -12.37 13.60 -0.29
C SER A 52 -12.47 13.71 -1.80
N LEU A 53 -13.57 14.28 -2.28
CA LEU A 53 -13.76 14.64 -3.69
C LEU A 53 -13.33 16.08 -4.00
N HIS A 54 -13.48 16.98 -3.02
CA HIS A 54 -13.17 18.41 -3.19
C HIS A 54 -12.44 18.96 -1.96
N PRO A 55 -11.11 19.08 -2.01
CA PRO A 55 -10.20 18.63 -3.05
C PRO A 55 -10.13 17.09 -3.13
N PRO A 56 -9.68 16.49 -4.25
CA PRO A 56 -9.56 15.05 -4.39
C PRO A 56 -8.39 14.54 -3.52
N LEU A 57 -8.71 13.75 -2.49
CA LEU A 57 -7.76 13.20 -1.53
C LEU A 57 -7.94 11.68 -1.40
N VAL A 58 -6.83 11.00 -1.21
CA VAL A 58 -6.74 9.57 -0.88
C VAL A 58 -5.87 9.38 0.35
N ALA A 59 -5.95 8.21 0.99
CA ALA A 59 -5.08 7.88 2.12
C ALA A 59 -4.65 6.41 2.09
N PHE A 60 -3.51 6.14 2.71
CA PHE A 60 -3.06 4.80 3.06
C PHE A 60 -2.30 4.81 4.40
N CYS A 61 -2.13 3.65 5.01
CA CYS A 61 -1.34 3.49 6.22
C CYS A 61 -0.02 2.77 5.91
N ALA A 62 1.10 3.33 6.40
CA ALA A 62 2.42 2.74 6.30
C ALA A 62 2.96 2.41 7.70
N GLY A 63 3.40 1.18 7.93
CA GLY A 63 3.96 0.77 9.21
C GLY A 63 5.33 1.42 9.46
N HIS A 64 5.63 1.78 10.73
CA HIS A 64 6.92 2.34 11.14
C HIS A 64 8.10 1.40 10.82
N SER A 65 7.85 0.10 10.71
CA SER A 65 8.86 -0.91 10.35
C SER A 65 9.13 -1.04 8.85
N SER A 66 8.44 -0.26 8.00
CA SER A 66 8.62 -0.27 6.54
C SER A 66 9.98 0.32 6.17
N THR A 67 10.74 -0.37 5.33
CA THR A 67 11.99 0.13 4.75
C THR A 67 11.75 0.99 3.50
N SER A 68 10.63 0.80 2.82
CA SER A 68 10.28 1.56 1.60
C SER A 68 9.60 2.90 1.90
N TYR A 69 8.82 2.99 2.99
CA TYR A 69 8.04 4.19 3.29
C TYR A 69 8.88 5.46 3.50
N PRO A 70 9.99 5.45 4.25
CA PRO A 70 10.84 6.64 4.41
C PRO A 70 11.36 7.20 3.08
N LEU A 71 11.58 6.35 2.08
CA LEU A 71 12.01 6.75 0.75
C LEU A 71 10.86 7.39 -0.04
N ILE A 72 9.63 6.87 0.11
CA ILE A 72 8.42 7.46 -0.48
C ILE A 72 8.13 8.82 0.15
N GLU A 73 8.25 8.93 1.48
CA GLU A 73 8.09 10.19 2.20
C GLU A 73 9.10 11.23 1.73
N ALA A 74 10.37 10.86 1.63
CA ALA A 74 11.44 11.75 1.15
C ALA A 74 11.23 12.21 -0.31
N ALA A 75 10.63 11.36 -1.16
CA ALA A 75 10.25 11.72 -2.52
C ALA A 75 9.14 12.78 -2.58
N GLY A 76 8.31 12.90 -1.53
CA GLY A 76 7.21 13.86 -1.44
C GLY A 76 6.01 13.56 -2.35
N HIS A 77 6.04 12.46 -3.08
CA HIS A 77 5.00 12.03 -4.03
C HIS A 77 4.91 10.51 -4.10
N PHE A 78 3.81 10.01 -4.61
CA PHE A 78 3.61 8.57 -4.82
C PHE A 78 2.55 8.29 -5.89
N CYS A 79 2.59 7.08 -6.45
CA CYS A 79 1.52 6.55 -7.28
C CYS A 79 0.90 5.32 -6.61
N VAL A 80 -0.43 5.28 -6.52
CA VAL A 80 -1.17 4.09 -6.08
C VAL A 80 -1.50 3.25 -7.30
N ASN A 81 -1.08 2.00 -7.30
CA ASN A 81 -1.35 1.01 -8.33
C ASN A 81 -2.37 0.00 -7.80
N ILE A 82 -3.58 -0.03 -8.35
CA ILE A 82 -4.66 -0.94 -7.94
C ILE A 82 -4.49 -2.25 -8.71
N LEU A 83 -4.13 -3.32 -8.01
CA LEU A 83 -3.75 -4.59 -8.64
C LEU A 83 -4.93 -5.37 -9.21
N ALA A 84 -4.73 -5.96 -10.39
CA ALA A 84 -5.61 -6.92 -11.01
C ALA A 84 -5.48 -8.30 -10.34
N GLU A 85 -6.50 -9.15 -10.52
CA GLU A 85 -6.61 -10.47 -9.88
C GLU A 85 -5.49 -11.47 -10.22
N ASP A 86 -4.78 -11.26 -11.31
CA ASP A 86 -3.63 -12.07 -11.76
C ASP A 86 -2.27 -11.52 -11.29
N GLN A 87 -2.27 -10.40 -10.53
CA GLN A 87 -1.06 -9.74 -10.05
C GLN A 87 -0.69 -10.10 -8.60
N GLU A 88 -1.08 -11.29 -8.12
CA GLU A 88 -0.75 -11.76 -6.76
C GLU A 88 0.76 -11.80 -6.49
N GLU A 89 1.58 -12.24 -7.46
CA GLU A 89 3.03 -12.30 -7.31
C GLU A 89 3.65 -10.90 -7.13
N ILE A 90 3.09 -9.89 -7.80
CA ILE A 90 3.49 -8.50 -7.60
C ILE A 90 3.17 -8.06 -6.16
N ALA A 91 1.95 -8.36 -5.67
CA ALA A 91 1.57 -8.04 -4.29
C ALA A 91 2.54 -8.67 -3.27
N ARG A 92 2.89 -9.95 -3.44
CA ARG A 92 3.84 -10.67 -2.58
C ARG A 92 5.22 -10.02 -2.60
N THR A 93 5.75 -9.72 -3.78
CA THR A 93 7.05 -9.06 -3.95
C THR A 93 7.11 -7.72 -3.21
N PHE A 94 6.07 -6.90 -3.33
CA PHE A 94 6.03 -5.59 -2.66
C PHE A 94 5.67 -5.66 -1.16
N ALA A 95 5.12 -6.77 -0.68
CA ALA A 95 4.88 -7.02 0.75
C ALA A 95 6.14 -7.44 1.51
N GLU A 96 7.13 -8.01 0.83
CA GLU A 96 8.40 -8.41 1.43
C GLU A 96 9.32 -7.21 1.72
N LYS A 97 10.28 -7.41 2.63
CA LYS A 97 11.38 -6.47 2.84
C LYS A 97 12.47 -6.73 1.82
N GLY A 98 13.02 -5.69 1.21
CA GLY A 98 14.11 -5.82 0.24
C GLY A 98 14.19 -4.62 -0.70
N ASP A 99 15.33 -4.49 -1.39
CA ASP A 99 15.65 -3.28 -2.16
C ASP A 99 15.37 -3.44 -3.67
N ASN A 100 15.26 -4.66 -4.20
CA ASN A 100 15.14 -4.90 -5.65
C ASN A 100 13.75 -5.40 -6.08
N LYS A 101 12.69 -4.80 -5.54
CA LYS A 101 11.30 -5.24 -5.75
C LYS A 101 10.81 -5.05 -7.19
N PHE A 102 11.43 -4.19 -7.97
CA PHE A 102 11.06 -3.92 -9.36
C PHE A 102 11.73 -4.85 -10.38
N SER A 103 12.62 -5.74 -9.93
CA SER A 103 13.29 -6.70 -10.83
C SER A 103 12.27 -7.61 -11.52
N GLY A 104 12.25 -7.57 -12.85
CA GLY A 104 11.32 -8.37 -13.66
C GLY A 104 9.88 -7.84 -13.71
N ILE A 105 9.56 -6.74 -13.04
CA ILE A 105 8.25 -6.11 -13.07
C ILE A 105 8.26 -4.97 -14.08
N GLY A 106 7.37 -5.05 -15.07
CA GLY A 106 7.19 -3.98 -16.07
C GLY A 106 6.48 -2.78 -15.45
N TRP A 107 6.98 -1.58 -15.74
CA TRP A 107 6.39 -0.32 -15.30
C TRP A 107 6.77 0.83 -16.23
N ARG A 108 6.02 1.92 -16.14
CA ARG A 108 6.31 3.20 -16.81
C ARG A 108 6.23 4.35 -15.81
N PRO A 109 6.93 5.47 -16.03
CA PRO A 109 6.75 6.64 -15.18
C PRO A 109 5.38 7.28 -15.43
N SER A 110 4.73 7.78 -14.36
CA SER A 110 3.56 8.64 -14.46
C SER A 110 3.91 9.97 -15.17
N VAL A 111 2.89 10.68 -15.63
CA VAL A 111 3.10 11.92 -16.38
C VAL A 111 3.53 13.08 -15.47
N VAL A 112 2.93 13.18 -14.28
CA VAL A 112 3.10 14.32 -13.39
C VAL A 112 4.28 14.14 -12.43
N THR A 113 4.27 13.10 -11.59
CA THR A 113 5.29 12.93 -10.56
C THR A 113 6.46 12.05 -11.00
N ARG A 114 6.33 11.35 -12.12
CA ARG A 114 7.28 10.34 -12.60
C ARG A 114 7.36 9.09 -11.71
N ALA A 115 6.45 8.95 -10.74
CA ALA A 115 6.32 7.74 -9.94
C ALA A 115 6.00 6.51 -10.81
N PRO A 116 6.49 5.32 -10.47
CA PRO A 116 6.24 4.11 -11.26
C PRO A 116 4.75 3.74 -11.32
N VAL A 117 4.21 3.61 -12.53
CA VAL A 117 2.93 2.96 -12.82
C VAL A 117 3.23 1.54 -13.29
N ILE A 118 2.83 0.54 -12.51
CA ILE A 118 3.01 -0.88 -12.84
C ILE A 118 2.12 -1.22 -14.04
N ASN A 119 2.63 -2.05 -14.96
CA ASN A 119 1.87 -2.46 -16.13
C ASN A 119 0.65 -3.30 -15.72
N ASP A 120 -0.40 -3.21 -16.53
CA ASP A 120 -1.63 -4.03 -16.44
C ASP A 120 -2.40 -3.91 -15.11
N VAL A 121 -2.17 -2.84 -14.32
CA VAL A 121 -3.01 -2.53 -13.16
C VAL A 121 -4.40 -2.07 -13.58
N LEU A 122 -5.42 -2.30 -12.74
CA LEU A 122 -6.80 -1.89 -13.01
C LEU A 122 -6.94 -0.38 -13.11
N ALA A 123 -6.22 0.34 -12.25
CA ALA A 123 -6.19 1.79 -12.23
C ALA A 123 -4.95 2.28 -11.49
N TRP A 124 -4.56 3.52 -11.74
CA TRP A 124 -3.49 4.18 -11.01
C TRP A 124 -3.88 5.60 -10.62
N ILE A 125 -3.29 6.09 -9.54
CA ILE A 125 -3.58 7.40 -8.96
C ILE A 125 -2.26 8.05 -8.56
N ASP A 126 -1.89 9.13 -9.24
CA ASP A 126 -0.66 9.88 -9.03
C ASP A 126 -0.91 11.03 -8.04
N CYS A 127 -0.10 11.12 -6.99
CA CYS A 127 -0.35 11.99 -5.85
C CYS A 127 0.92 12.71 -5.38
N GLU A 128 0.73 13.89 -4.83
CA GLU A 128 1.71 14.47 -3.90
C GLU A 128 1.29 14.19 -2.46
N ILE A 129 2.26 14.10 -1.55
CA ILE A 129 1.99 13.95 -0.11
C ILE A 129 1.45 15.29 0.43
N GLY A 130 0.21 15.28 0.93
CA GLY A 130 -0.45 16.46 1.48
C GLY A 130 -0.32 16.58 3.00
N ALA A 131 -0.42 15.46 3.72
CA ALA A 131 -0.28 15.40 5.17
C ALA A 131 0.13 14.00 5.63
N ILE A 132 0.81 13.94 6.78
CA ILE A 132 1.20 12.70 7.43
C ILE A 132 0.82 12.82 8.92
N HIS A 133 0.16 11.79 9.44
CA HIS A 133 -0.27 11.73 10.84
C HIS A 133 0.25 10.45 11.48
N GLU A 134 0.88 10.57 12.64
CA GLU A 134 1.27 9.42 13.43
C GLU A 134 0.04 8.77 14.08
N ALA A 135 -0.07 7.45 13.97
CA ALA A 135 -1.19 6.67 14.48
C ALA A 135 -0.71 5.31 15.01
N GLY A 136 -0.28 5.27 16.26
CA GLY A 136 0.24 4.06 16.90
C GLY A 136 1.55 3.61 16.27
N ASP A 137 1.58 2.42 15.67
CA ASP A 137 2.74 1.85 14.96
C ASP A 137 2.72 2.11 13.45
N HIS A 138 1.84 3.01 12.99
CA HIS A 138 1.68 3.38 11.58
C HIS A 138 1.65 4.90 11.37
N TRP A 139 1.94 5.30 10.14
CA TRP A 139 1.66 6.62 9.59
C TRP A 139 0.38 6.55 8.76
N ILE A 140 -0.53 7.51 8.93
CA ILE A 140 -1.64 7.77 7.99
C ILE A 140 -1.14 8.83 7.02
N VAL A 141 -0.98 8.44 5.76
CA VAL A 141 -0.48 9.32 4.70
C VAL A 141 -1.65 9.77 3.84
N ILE A 142 -1.84 11.09 3.74
CA ILE A 142 -2.87 11.70 2.91
C ILE A 142 -2.21 12.24 1.65
N GLY A 143 -2.69 11.79 0.49
CA GLY A 143 -2.24 12.24 -0.82
C GLY A 143 -3.26 13.16 -1.48
N ARG A 144 -2.79 14.26 -2.07
CA ARG A 144 -3.56 15.08 -2.99
C ARG A 144 -3.42 14.49 -4.39
N VAL A 145 -4.52 14.13 -5.00
CA VAL A 145 -4.53 13.54 -6.34
C VAL A 145 -4.16 14.60 -7.38
N LEU A 146 -3.18 14.28 -8.22
CA LEU A 146 -2.71 15.13 -9.31
C LEU A 146 -3.18 14.61 -10.67
N ASP A 147 -3.23 13.27 -10.82
CA ASP A 147 -3.66 12.59 -12.04
C ASP A 147 -4.14 11.18 -11.70
N LEU A 148 -5.01 10.60 -12.52
CA LEU A 148 -5.53 9.24 -12.33
C LEU A 148 -6.11 8.71 -13.63
N GLU A 149 -6.08 7.39 -13.82
CA GLU A 149 -6.64 6.75 -15.01
C GLU A 149 -7.06 5.30 -14.71
N ILE A 150 -8.08 4.84 -15.42
CA ILE A 150 -8.42 3.41 -15.49
C ILE A 150 -7.41 2.77 -16.46
N GLY A 151 -6.78 1.69 -16.03
CA GLY A 151 -5.79 0.95 -16.81
C GLY A 151 -6.40 -0.25 -17.53
N HIS A 152 -6.20 -1.44 -16.97
CA HIS A 152 -6.66 -2.69 -17.55
C HIS A 152 -8.09 -3.05 -17.11
N GLU A 153 -8.90 -3.61 -18.00
CA GLU A 153 -10.19 -4.21 -17.63
C GLU A 153 -9.96 -5.60 -17.01
N GLY A 154 -10.53 -5.85 -15.82
CA GLY A 154 -10.38 -7.13 -15.13
C GLY A 154 -10.98 -7.13 -13.73
N GLY A 155 -10.89 -8.24 -13.03
CA GLY A 155 -11.28 -8.38 -11.64
C GLY A 155 -10.19 -7.85 -10.69
N PRO A 156 -10.55 -7.35 -9.50
CA PRO A 156 -9.59 -6.88 -8.52
C PRO A 156 -8.92 -8.03 -7.76
N LEU A 157 -7.63 -7.85 -7.42
CA LEU A 157 -7.01 -8.67 -6.41
C LEU A 157 -7.56 -8.28 -5.03
N VAL A 158 -8.03 -9.27 -4.28
CA VAL A 158 -8.63 -9.09 -2.96
C VAL A 158 -7.78 -9.79 -1.90
N PHE A 159 -7.62 -9.16 -0.73
CA PHE A 159 -7.00 -9.78 0.43
C PHE A 159 -8.06 -10.03 1.52
N PHE A 160 -8.16 -11.29 1.97
CA PHE A 160 -9.15 -11.71 2.97
C PHE A 160 -8.60 -12.82 3.82
N ARG A 161 -8.70 -12.70 5.16
CA ARG A 161 -8.30 -13.70 6.16
C ARG A 161 -6.87 -14.24 5.97
N GLY A 162 -5.95 -13.36 5.60
CA GLY A 162 -4.54 -13.71 5.41
C GLY A 162 -4.20 -14.35 4.07
N GLY A 163 -5.13 -14.38 3.11
CA GLY A 163 -4.93 -14.91 1.76
C GLY A 163 -5.36 -13.94 0.68
N PHE A 164 -4.78 -14.10 -0.50
CA PHE A 164 -5.24 -13.42 -1.70
C PHE A 164 -6.38 -14.20 -2.35
N GLY A 165 -7.27 -13.48 -3.00
CA GLY A 165 -8.43 -14.04 -3.70
C GLY A 165 -8.91 -13.13 -4.81
N ARG A 166 -9.97 -13.57 -5.48
CA ARG A 166 -10.62 -12.88 -6.59
C ARG A 166 -12.04 -12.51 -6.21
N TYR A 167 -12.53 -11.43 -6.78
CA TYR A 167 -13.94 -11.10 -6.71
C TYR A 167 -14.67 -11.79 -7.86
N SER A 168 -15.71 -12.54 -7.55
CA SER A 168 -16.65 -13.07 -8.55
C SER A 168 -18.00 -12.41 -8.34
N SER A 169 -18.53 -11.77 -9.37
CA SER A 169 -19.90 -11.24 -9.43
C SER A 169 -20.91 -12.35 -9.67
#